data_074860647d6c84062ed6dc1d47206747
#
_entry.id   074860647d6c84062ed6dc1d47206747
#
_cell.length_a   1.000
_cell.length_b   1.000
_cell.length_c   1.000
_cell.angle_alpha   90.00
_cell.angle_beta   90.00
_cell.angle_gamma   90.00
#
_symmetry.space_group_name_H-M   'P 1'
#
loop_
_entity.id
_entity.type
_entity.pdbx_description
1 polymer ?
#
loop_
_entity_poly.entity_id
_entity_poly.type
_entity_poly.pdbx_seq_one_letter_code
_entity_poly.pdbx_strand_id
1 'polypeptide(L)'
;MKELHILFTGAGRRIELIKAFRAAALRLDVKLVIIGADMAYTAPALPFCDKVRLIVPMKDPTYIDELLKICADEKIDLVIPTIDTDLLVLSKEKGRFLENGTRVLISDLDKISLCRDKNLTGDFFNKCGLLAPKTYNDVDRYDGGFPCFIKPKDGSSSINAYKVINREELLSFSEMVADYIIQPFISGTEYTVDMFCDFDGNPIYITPRIRERVREGEVIKTKVNLDEKIIEESKTIAENFKPCGPITVQLIRDAKGDDYYIEINPRFGGGAPLSMKAGARSAEAVLQLLSSGSDKTDKPEILSPAAEVNDGAIYSRFDDSVYIDPGKWRQPVRGVIFDLDDTLYPEKDYIRSGFKAVAEYLGDLSAYGEMYKRFEAGKMAIDSYLEDRGKLSLKEECIGIYRGHKPKLSLYPGVYELLRSLRDRGVKLGIITDGRSDGQRNKIAALGLNDLVDDIIVTWELGGPQFSKPCDIAFRIMEMRWKLPFEQMVYIGDNIAKDFHAPRQLGMRTIYFKNADGIFPHGDANGMPTVESIEEVKELLRV
;
A
#
# COMPACT_ATOMS: atom_id res chain seq x y z
N MET A 1 -1.86 33.02 -13.14
CA MET A 1 -2.25 31.63 -13.42
C MET A 1 -2.48 30.95 -12.09
N LYS A 2 -3.69 30.41 -11.85
CA LYS A 2 -3.98 29.69 -10.60
C LYS A 2 -3.29 28.33 -10.66
N GLU A 3 -2.58 27.95 -9.60
CA GLU A 3 -2.02 26.61 -9.44
C GLU A 3 -3.01 25.75 -8.67
N LEU A 4 -3.36 24.59 -9.19
CA LEU A 4 -4.26 23.63 -8.55
C LEU A 4 -3.51 22.34 -8.23
N HIS A 5 -3.72 21.83 -7.03
CA HIS A 5 -3.14 20.57 -6.56
C HIS A 5 -4.24 19.52 -6.39
N ILE A 6 -4.14 18.41 -7.10
CA ILE A 6 -5.12 17.32 -7.05
C ILE A 6 -4.46 16.04 -6.58
N LEU A 7 -5.07 15.40 -5.59
CA LEU A 7 -4.66 14.10 -5.07
C LEU A 7 -5.59 13.00 -5.59
N PHE A 8 -5.04 12.02 -6.30
CA PHE A 8 -5.75 10.79 -6.67
C PHE A 8 -5.46 9.70 -5.64
N THR A 9 -6.48 9.19 -4.94
CA THR A 9 -6.34 8.04 -4.03
C THR A 9 -6.64 6.75 -4.75
N GLY A 10 -5.91 5.67 -4.38
CA GLY A 10 -6.02 4.38 -5.06
C GLY A 10 -5.69 4.50 -6.55
N ALA A 11 -4.61 5.22 -6.89
CA ALA A 11 -4.27 5.58 -8.27
C ALA A 11 -4.21 4.37 -9.21
N GLY A 12 -3.71 3.22 -8.73
CA GLY A 12 -3.77 1.92 -9.42
C GLY A 12 -3.42 1.99 -10.90
N ARG A 13 -4.41 1.67 -11.76
CA ARG A 13 -4.30 1.69 -13.23
C ARG A 13 -4.99 2.91 -13.87
N ARG A 14 -5.22 4.01 -13.14
CA ARG A 14 -6.00 5.18 -13.61
C ARG A 14 -5.22 6.14 -14.53
N ILE A 15 -4.29 5.63 -15.33
CA ILE A 15 -3.42 6.38 -16.24
C ILE A 15 -4.22 7.31 -17.16
N GLU A 16 -5.26 6.78 -17.82
CA GLU A 16 -6.07 7.54 -18.78
C GLU A 16 -6.86 8.68 -18.10
N LEU A 17 -7.29 8.49 -16.86
CA LEU A 17 -7.93 9.55 -16.08
C LEU A 17 -6.93 10.69 -15.77
N ILE A 18 -5.73 10.35 -15.31
CA ILE A 18 -4.66 11.32 -15.04
C ILE A 18 -4.30 12.09 -16.31
N LYS A 19 -4.14 11.39 -17.44
CA LYS A 19 -3.90 12.04 -18.75
C LYS A 19 -5.02 12.98 -19.17
N ALA A 20 -6.29 12.61 -18.89
CA ALA A 20 -7.44 13.47 -19.18
C ALA A 20 -7.42 14.77 -18.38
N PHE A 21 -7.06 14.73 -17.08
CA PHE A 21 -6.89 15.92 -16.25
C PHE A 21 -5.72 16.79 -16.72
N ARG A 22 -4.59 16.20 -17.12
CA ARG A 22 -3.49 16.98 -17.71
C ARG A 22 -3.88 17.67 -19.02
N ALA A 23 -4.57 16.96 -19.89
CA ALA A 23 -5.07 17.55 -21.14
C ALA A 23 -6.10 18.66 -20.88
N ALA A 24 -6.98 18.50 -19.88
CA ALA A 24 -7.91 19.53 -19.46
C ALA A 24 -7.20 20.79 -18.93
N ALA A 25 -6.20 20.62 -18.08
CA ALA A 25 -5.40 21.72 -17.55
C ALA A 25 -4.70 22.53 -18.65
N LEU A 26 -4.14 21.84 -19.66
CA LEU A 26 -3.52 22.49 -20.81
C LEU A 26 -4.54 23.33 -21.63
N ARG A 27 -5.76 22.81 -21.83
CA ARG A 27 -6.81 23.54 -22.56
C ARG A 27 -7.32 24.76 -21.81
N LEU A 28 -7.35 24.70 -20.49
CA LEU A 28 -7.82 25.78 -19.61
C LEU A 28 -6.73 26.76 -19.18
N ASP A 29 -5.48 26.56 -19.62
CA ASP A 29 -4.31 27.32 -19.18
C ASP A 29 -4.16 27.38 -17.64
N VAL A 30 -4.40 26.20 -16.98
CA VAL A 30 -4.30 26.03 -15.53
C VAL A 30 -3.00 25.28 -15.22
N LYS A 31 -2.23 25.80 -14.26
CA LYS A 31 -1.09 25.04 -13.73
C LYS A 31 -1.60 23.96 -12.79
N LEU A 32 -1.47 22.70 -13.19
CA LEU A 32 -1.98 21.55 -12.43
C LEU A 32 -0.81 20.71 -11.90
N VAL A 33 -0.81 20.47 -10.60
CA VAL A 33 0.08 19.51 -9.91
C VAL A 33 -0.74 18.29 -9.51
N ILE A 34 -0.38 17.13 -10.03
CA ILE A 34 -1.06 15.85 -9.75
C ILE A 34 -0.23 15.05 -8.76
N ILE A 35 -0.84 14.71 -7.63
CA ILE A 35 -0.27 13.83 -6.62
C ILE A 35 -0.99 12.48 -6.73
N GLY A 36 -0.24 11.38 -6.86
CA GLY A 36 -0.77 10.03 -6.83
C GLY A 36 -0.51 9.37 -5.49
N ALA A 37 -1.56 8.85 -4.84
CA ALA A 37 -1.44 8.06 -3.62
C ALA A 37 -1.88 6.60 -3.88
N ASP A 38 -1.04 5.64 -3.48
CA ASP A 38 -1.32 4.20 -3.58
C ASP A 38 -0.57 3.43 -2.50
N MET A 39 -1.02 2.22 -2.15
CA MET A 39 -0.30 1.34 -1.21
C MET A 39 0.96 0.75 -1.87
N ALA A 40 0.94 0.55 -3.18
CA ALA A 40 2.02 -0.09 -3.92
C ALA A 40 2.78 0.91 -4.80
N TYR A 41 4.09 1.02 -4.62
CA TYR A 41 4.94 1.83 -5.51
C TYR A 41 4.93 1.33 -6.97
N THR A 42 4.49 0.09 -7.18
CA THR A 42 4.34 -0.54 -8.50
C THR A 42 3.03 -0.19 -9.20
N ALA A 43 2.18 0.65 -8.61
CA ALA A 43 0.94 1.08 -9.25
C ALA A 43 1.25 1.82 -10.57
N PRO A 44 0.75 1.32 -11.73
CA PRO A 44 1.15 1.83 -13.05
C PRO A 44 0.83 3.31 -13.30
N ALA A 45 -0.11 3.88 -12.56
CA ALA A 45 -0.49 5.29 -12.71
C ALA A 45 0.49 6.27 -12.04
N LEU A 46 1.26 5.83 -11.04
CA LEU A 46 2.15 6.71 -10.29
C LEU A 46 3.22 7.42 -11.14
N PRO A 47 3.87 6.79 -12.13
CA PRO A 47 4.82 7.47 -13.00
C PRO A 47 4.25 8.62 -13.83
N PHE A 48 2.91 8.72 -13.94
CA PHE A 48 2.22 9.80 -14.65
C PHE A 48 1.83 10.97 -13.73
N CYS A 49 2.10 10.87 -12.42
CA CYS A 49 1.90 11.92 -11.44
C CYS A 49 3.16 12.80 -11.30
N ASP A 50 3.00 14.05 -10.85
CA ASP A 50 4.12 14.95 -10.57
C ASP A 50 4.80 14.57 -9.27
N LYS A 51 3.98 14.12 -8.29
CA LYS A 51 4.45 13.63 -7.00
C LYS A 51 3.75 12.33 -6.64
N VAL A 52 4.43 11.50 -5.86
CA VAL A 52 3.93 10.21 -5.40
C VAL A 52 3.96 10.16 -3.89
N ARG A 53 2.89 9.63 -3.31
CA ARG A 53 2.79 9.33 -1.87
C ARG A 53 2.36 7.87 -1.71
N LEU A 54 3.16 7.11 -0.97
CA LEU A 54 2.75 5.77 -0.57
C LEU A 54 2.01 5.89 0.75
N ILE A 55 0.88 5.23 0.84
CA ILE A 55 -0.05 5.30 1.96
C ILE A 55 -0.33 3.92 2.53
N VAL A 56 -0.74 3.87 3.79
CA VAL A 56 -1.20 2.64 4.42
C VAL A 56 -2.47 2.09 3.75
N PRO A 57 -2.78 0.80 3.89
CA PRO A 57 -4.05 0.25 3.44
C PRO A 57 -5.24 0.98 4.06
N MET A 58 -6.34 1.15 3.33
CA MET A 58 -7.53 1.87 3.78
C MET A 58 -8.18 1.32 5.07
N LYS A 59 -7.92 0.05 5.41
CA LYS A 59 -8.38 -0.57 6.67
C LYS A 59 -7.52 -0.19 7.87
N ASP A 60 -6.36 0.44 7.64
CA ASP A 60 -5.51 0.93 8.70
C ASP A 60 -6.20 2.12 9.40
N PRO A 61 -6.24 2.14 10.75
CA PRO A 61 -6.84 3.26 11.49
C PRO A 61 -6.20 4.62 11.20
N THR A 62 -4.96 4.65 10.72
CA THR A 62 -4.21 5.90 10.41
C THR A 62 -4.43 6.41 8.99
N TYR A 63 -5.17 5.67 8.13
CA TYR A 63 -5.36 6.00 6.71
C TYR A 63 -5.84 7.44 6.47
N ILE A 64 -6.87 7.87 7.20
CA ILE A 64 -7.42 9.23 7.05
C ILE A 64 -6.44 10.29 7.56
N ASP A 65 -5.76 10.04 8.68
CA ASP A 65 -4.79 10.98 9.24
C ASP A 65 -3.57 11.15 8.32
N GLU A 66 -3.11 10.06 7.68
CA GLU A 66 -2.07 10.16 6.63
C GLU A 66 -2.53 10.97 5.42
N LEU A 67 -3.75 10.75 4.94
CA LEU A 67 -4.28 11.53 3.82
C LEU A 67 -4.43 13.00 4.17
N LEU A 68 -4.94 13.33 5.36
CA LEU A 68 -5.05 14.72 5.84
C LEU A 68 -3.67 15.38 5.93
N LYS A 69 -2.66 14.65 6.40
CA LYS A 69 -1.28 15.13 6.42
C LYS A 69 -0.77 15.40 5.01
N ILE A 70 -0.98 14.49 4.06
CA ILE A 70 -0.60 14.70 2.66
C ILE A 70 -1.31 15.94 2.10
N CYS A 71 -2.60 16.11 2.40
CA CYS A 71 -3.38 17.27 1.94
C CYS A 71 -2.79 18.59 2.46
N ALA A 72 -2.39 18.63 3.73
CA ALA A 72 -1.76 19.81 4.32
C ALA A 72 -0.36 20.08 3.75
N ASP A 73 0.51 19.04 3.69
CA ASP A 73 1.90 19.15 3.23
C ASP A 73 1.98 19.57 1.75
N GLU A 74 1.08 19.05 0.91
CA GLU A 74 1.03 19.29 -0.54
C GLU A 74 0.05 20.39 -0.94
N LYS A 75 -0.67 21.00 0.01
CA LYS A 75 -1.70 22.03 -0.22
C LYS A 75 -2.74 21.59 -1.25
N ILE A 76 -3.34 20.42 -1.02
CA ILE A 76 -4.30 19.79 -1.94
C ILE A 76 -5.61 20.59 -1.99
N ASP A 77 -6.03 21.01 -3.17
CA ASP A 77 -7.35 21.63 -3.40
C ASP A 77 -8.45 20.57 -3.47
N LEU A 78 -8.16 19.43 -4.12
CA LEU A 78 -9.15 18.38 -4.36
C LEU A 78 -8.56 16.99 -4.21
N VAL A 79 -9.26 16.12 -3.48
CA VAL A 79 -9.04 14.66 -3.48
C VAL A 79 -10.04 14.01 -4.43
N ILE A 80 -9.54 13.16 -5.34
CA ILE A 80 -10.35 12.35 -6.26
C ILE A 80 -10.17 10.87 -5.94
N PRO A 81 -11.13 10.23 -5.26
CA PRO A 81 -11.11 8.79 -5.03
C PRO A 81 -11.37 8.03 -6.34
N THR A 82 -10.64 6.95 -6.57
CA THR A 82 -10.74 6.18 -7.83
C THR A 82 -11.18 4.73 -7.65
N ILE A 83 -11.34 4.26 -6.42
CA ILE A 83 -11.76 2.90 -6.08
C ILE A 83 -12.98 2.95 -5.16
N ASP A 84 -13.83 1.90 -5.22
CA ASP A 84 -15.08 1.87 -4.44
C ASP A 84 -14.85 1.64 -2.95
N THR A 85 -13.74 1.01 -2.61
CA THR A 85 -13.48 0.52 -1.25
C THR A 85 -13.15 1.63 -0.25
N ASP A 86 -12.58 2.76 -0.68
CA ASP A 86 -12.26 3.89 0.20
C ASP A 86 -13.38 4.95 0.28
N LEU A 87 -14.42 4.85 -0.58
CA LEU A 87 -15.48 5.84 -0.64
C LEU A 87 -16.23 6.00 0.70
N LEU A 88 -16.49 4.89 1.40
CA LEU A 88 -17.25 4.94 2.67
C LEU A 88 -16.47 5.69 3.76
N VAL A 89 -15.18 5.39 3.92
CA VAL A 89 -14.35 6.05 4.93
C VAL A 89 -14.10 7.52 4.58
N LEU A 90 -13.87 7.82 3.30
CA LEU A 90 -13.68 9.20 2.85
C LEU A 90 -14.94 10.05 2.97
N SER A 91 -16.12 9.50 2.65
CA SER A 91 -17.39 10.23 2.78
C SER A 91 -17.74 10.52 4.24
N LYS A 92 -17.43 9.60 5.16
CA LYS A 92 -17.62 9.77 6.59
C LYS A 92 -16.76 10.91 7.14
N GLU A 93 -15.52 11.02 6.68
CA GLU A 93 -14.53 11.98 7.16
C GLU A 93 -14.42 13.25 6.29
N LYS A 94 -15.31 13.40 5.29
CA LYS A 94 -15.33 14.51 4.32
C LYS A 94 -15.24 15.90 4.96
N GLY A 95 -15.87 16.08 6.14
CA GLY A 95 -15.83 17.33 6.90
C GLY A 95 -14.42 17.71 7.36
N ARG A 96 -13.62 16.74 7.83
CA ARG A 96 -12.23 16.99 8.27
C ARG A 96 -11.32 17.47 7.13
N PHE A 97 -11.53 16.95 5.92
CA PHE A 97 -10.81 17.45 4.74
C PHE A 97 -11.20 18.90 4.43
N LEU A 98 -12.49 19.22 4.51
CA LEU A 98 -12.97 20.57 4.23
C LEU A 98 -12.45 21.58 5.27
N GLU A 99 -12.38 21.22 6.54
CA GLU A 99 -11.77 22.03 7.61
C GLU A 99 -10.29 22.34 7.34
N ASN A 100 -9.57 21.44 6.67
CA ASN A 100 -8.20 21.65 6.22
C ASN A 100 -8.09 22.38 4.86
N GLY A 101 -9.19 22.90 4.32
CA GLY A 101 -9.21 23.59 3.03
C GLY A 101 -9.17 22.68 1.81
N THR A 102 -9.26 21.36 1.99
CA THR A 102 -9.27 20.37 0.91
C THR A 102 -10.69 19.88 0.65
N ARG A 103 -11.16 19.89 -0.59
CA ARG A 103 -12.42 19.26 -0.98
C ARG A 103 -12.18 17.79 -1.36
N VAL A 104 -13.13 16.90 -1.05
CA VAL A 104 -13.16 15.54 -1.57
C VAL A 104 -14.28 15.42 -2.61
N LEU A 105 -13.95 14.95 -3.81
CA LEU A 105 -14.91 14.76 -4.91
C LEU A 105 -15.72 13.46 -4.68
N ILE A 106 -16.65 13.54 -3.74
CA ILE A 106 -17.43 12.40 -3.29
C ILE A 106 -18.81 12.84 -2.81
N SER A 107 -19.81 12.02 -3.08
CA SER A 107 -21.17 12.20 -2.55
C SER A 107 -21.22 11.96 -1.03
N ASP A 108 -22.29 12.39 -0.39
CA ASP A 108 -22.48 12.27 1.05
C ASP A 108 -22.64 10.81 1.51
N LEU A 109 -22.42 10.55 2.78
CA LEU A 109 -22.33 9.21 3.38
C LEU A 109 -23.60 8.37 3.14
N ASP A 110 -24.78 8.96 3.22
CA ASP A 110 -26.06 8.28 2.96
C ASP A 110 -26.15 7.73 1.52
N LYS A 111 -25.68 8.52 0.55
CA LYS A 111 -25.64 8.15 -0.87
C LYS A 111 -24.58 7.07 -1.14
N ILE A 112 -23.40 7.20 -0.53
CA ILE A 112 -22.38 6.16 -0.64
C ILE A 112 -22.87 4.84 -0.02
N SER A 113 -23.54 4.90 1.13
CA SER A 113 -24.12 3.73 1.79
C SER A 113 -25.23 3.08 0.94
N LEU A 114 -26.08 3.89 0.29
CA LEU A 114 -27.09 3.42 -0.66
C LEU A 114 -26.43 2.64 -1.83
N CYS A 115 -25.36 3.17 -2.42
CA CYS A 115 -24.70 2.53 -3.56
C CYS A 115 -24.00 1.20 -3.17
N ARG A 116 -23.60 1.04 -1.93
CA ARG A 116 -22.97 -0.19 -1.45
C ARG A 116 -23.95 -1.32 -1.22
N ASP A 117 -25.18 -1.01 -0.85
CA ASP A 117 -26.24 -2.00 -0.62
C ASP A 117 -27.11 -2.16 -1.88
N LYS A 118 -27.00 -3.31 -2.54
CA LYS A 118 -27.74 -3.60 -3.78
C LYS A 118 -29.26 -3.64 -3.61
N ASN A 119 -29.77 -3.92 -2.38
CA ASN A 119 -31.19 -3.80 -2.09
C ASN A 119 -31.60 -2.33 -2.09
N LEU A 120 -30.86 -1.49 -1.35
CA LEU A 120 -31.15 -0.05 -1.28
C LEU A 120 -31.02 0.62 -2.65
N THR A 121 -30.05 0.20 -3.46
CA THR A 121 -29.88 0.69 -4.84
C THR A 121 -31.09 0.30 -5.72
N GLY A 122 -31.55 -0.94 -5.63
CA GLY A 122 -32.76 -1.39 -6.34
C GLY A 122 -34.01 -0.64 -5.91
N ASP A 123 -34.20 -0.45 -4.60
CA ASP A 123 -35.32 0.34 -4.05
C ASP A 123 -35.28 1.80 -4.50
N PHE A 124 -34.07 2.37 -4.59
CA PHE A 124 -33.86 3.73 -5.11
C PHE A 124 -34.31 3.84 -6.58
N PHE A 125 -33.88 2.91 -7.45
CA PHE A 125 -34.32 2.92 -8.84
C PHE A 125 -35.86 2.79 -8.96
N ASN A 126 -36.47 1.88 -8.20
CA ASN A 126 -37.92 1.72 -8.18
C ASN A 126 -38.65 3.00 -7.73
N LYS A 127 -38.10 3.73 -6.72
CA LYS A 127 -38.62 5.03 -6.28
C LYS A 127 -38.51 6.12 -7.34
N CYS A 128 -37.49 6.03 -8.21
CA CYS A 128 -37.36 6.90 -9.38
C CYS A 128 -38.31 6.52 -10.55
N GLY A 129 -39.13 5.48 -10.40
CA GLY A 129 -39.97 4.96 -11.46
C GLY A 129 -39.22 4.15 -12.52
N LEU A 130 -37.99 3.70 -12.20
CA LEU A 130 -37.13 2.92 -13.09
C LEU A 130 -37.17 1.44 -12.69
N LEU A 131 -36.97 0.55 -13.67
CA LEU A 131 -36.93 -0.88 -13.39
C LEU A 131 -35.59 -1.30 -12.79
N ALA A 132 -35.64 -2.12 -11.75
CA ALA A 132 -34.50 -2.83 -11.22
C ALA A 132 -34.80 -4.34 -11.18
N PRO A 133 -33.80 -5.22 -11.27
CA PRO A 133 -34.02 -6.65 -11.10
C PRO A 133 -34.62 -6.94 -9.72
N LYS A 134 -35.69 -7.73 -9.67
CA LYS A 134 -36.26 -8.16 -8.39
C LYS A 134 -35.22 -8.89 -7.57
N THR A 135 -34.99 -8.43 -6.32
CA THR A 135 -33.95 -8.94 -5.46
C THR A 135 -34.53 -9.81 -4.35
N TYR A 136 -33.88 -10.94 -4.09
CA TYR A 136 -34.24 -11.88 -3.05
C TYR A 136 -33.03 -12.06 -2.11
N ASN A 137 -33.29 -12.06 -0.80
CA ASN A 137 -32.27 -12.24 0.21
C ASN A 137 -32.33 -13.64 0.87
N ASP A 138 -33.19 -14.50 0.33
CA ASP A 138 -33.41 -15.84 0.86
C ASP A 138 -33.61 -16.80 -0.31
N VAL A 139 -32.81 -17.86 -0.34
CA VAL A 139 -32.85 -18.87 -1.37
C VAL A 139 -34.21 -19.58 -1.41
N ASP A 140 -34.87 -19.81 -0.28
CA ASP A 140 -36.14 -20.51 -0.22
C ASP A 140 -37.32 -19.67 -0.75
N ARG A 141 -37.16 -18.36 -0.77
CA ARG A 141 -38.13 -17.42 -1.33
C ARG A 141 -37.90 -17.08 -2.79
N TYR A 142 -36.85 -17.64 -3.42
CA TYR A 142 -36.55 -17.35 -4.80
C TYR A 142 -37.54 -18.03 -5.77
N ASP A 143 -38.29 -17.21 -6.51
CA ASP A 143 -39.28 -17.61 -7.52
C ASP A 143 -38.97 -17.07 -8.94
N GLY A 144 -37.78 -16.45 -9.13
CA GLY A 144 -37.44 -15.71 -10.35
C GLY A 144 -37.01 -16.55 -11.56
N GLY A 145 -36.99 -17.88 -11.46
CA GLY A 145 -36.58 -18.79 -12.53
C GLY A 145 -35.05 -18.84 -12.75
N PHE A 146 -34.65 -19.65 -13.74
CA PHE A 146 -33.24 -19.84 -14.08
C PHE A 146 -32.98 -19.50 -15.56
N PRO A 147 -31.76 -19.02 -15.88
CA PRO A 147 -30.65 -18.76 -14.97
C PRO A 147 -30.88 -17.55 -14.07
N CYS A 148 -30.16 -17.51 -12.94
CA CYS A 148 -30.15 -16.36 -12.04
C CYS A 148 -28.71 -16.01 -11.65
N PHE A 149 -28.51 -14.86 -10.97
CA PHE A 149 -27.27 -14.49 -10.32
C PHE A 149 -27.41 -14.57 -8.81
N ILE A 150 -26.40 -15.14 -8.14
CA ILE A 150 -26.16 -14.98 -6.71
C ILE A 150 -24.86 -14.21 -6.51
N LYS A 151 -24.87 -13.19 -5.67
CA LYS A 151 -23.72 -12.31 -5.44
C LYS A 151 -23.79 -11.68 -4.05
N PRO A 152 -22.67 -11.21 -3.46
CA PRO A 152 -22.70 -10.47 -2.21
C PRO A 152 -23.58 -9.22 -2.31
N LYS A 153 -24.32 -8.92 -1.26
CA LYS A 153 -25.12 -7.71 -1.12
C LYS A 153 -24.26 -6.45 -1.22
N ASP A 154 -23.10 -6.45 -0.53
CA ASP A 154 -22.05 -5.43 -0.63
C ASP A 154 -20.85 -6.03 -1.38
N GLY A 155 -20.35 -5.31 -2.38
CA GLY A 155 -19.19 -5.74 -3.15
C GLY A 155 -19.16 -5.10 -4.55
N SER A 156 -17.96 -5.06 -5.12
CA SER A 156 -17.67 -4.52 -6.44
C SER A 156 -16.86 -5.50 -7.28
N SER A 157 -16.62 -5.18 -8.56
CA SER A 157 -15.75 -5.93 -9.47
C SER A 157 -16.17 -7.39 -9.71
N SER A 158 -17.45 -7.73 -9.57
CA SER A 158 -17.99 -9.09 -9.77
C SER A 158 -17.34 -10.18 -8.93
N ILE A 159 -16.69 -9.83 -7.81
CA ILE A 159 -16.11 -10.82 -6.89
C ILE A 159 -17.24 -11.61 -6.23
N ASN A 160 -17.13 -12.94 -6.25
CA ASN A 160 -18.14 -13.88 -5.74
C ASN A 160 -19.53 -13.70 -6.36
N ALA A 161 -19.62 -13.24 -7.60
CA ALA A 161 -20.85 -13.18 -8.37
C ALA A 161 -20.94 -14.37 -9.33
N TYR A 162 -21.93 -15.22 -9.16
CA TYR A 162 -22.08 -16.46 -9.92
C TYR A 162 -23.39 -16.50 -10.68
N LYS A 163 -23.31 -16.90 -11.96
CA LYS A 163 -24.47 -17.26 -12.77
C LYS A 163 -24.82 -18.70 -12.48
N VAL A 164 -26.05 -18.94 -12.06
CA VAL A 164 -26.58 -20.22 -11.59
C VAL A 164 -27.66 -20.69 -12.53
N ILE A 165 -27.65 -21.96 -12.91
CA ILE A 165 -28.54 -22.49 -13.95
C ILE A 165 -29.65 -23.40 -13.39
N ASN A 166 -29.60 -23.79 -12.13
CA ASN A 166 -30.59 -24.65 -11.47
C ASN A 166 -30.63 -24.44 -9.97
N ARG A 167 -31.58 -25.08 -9.31
CA ARG A 167 -31.82 -24.97 -7.86
C ARG A 167 -30.70 -25.58 -7.01
N GLU A 168 -30.09 -26.67 -7.47
CA GLU A 168 -29.03 -27.35 -6.72
C GLU A 168 -27.77 -26.47 -6.65
N GLU A 169 -27.39 -25.87 -7.77
CA GLU A 169 -26.29 -24.90 -7.80
C GLU A 169 -26.61 -23.69 -6.91
N LEU A 170 -27.86 -23.18 -6.94
CA LEU A 170 -28.26 -22.04 -6.14
C LEU A 170 -28.11 -22.32 -4.64
N LEU A 171 -28.50 -23.49 -4.18
CA LEU A 171 -28.32 -23.93 -2.81
C LEU A 171 -26.83 -23.99 -2.43
N SER A 172 -26.01 -24.62 -3.29
CA SER A 172 -24.58 -24.75 -3.05
C SER A 172 -23.88 -23.39 -2.95
N PHE A 173 -24.19 -22.45 -3.87
CA PHE A 173 -23.60 -21.12 -3.82
C PHE A 173 -24.13 -20.26 -2.66
N SER A 174 -25.36 -20.49 -2.19
CA SER A 174 -25.89 -19.77 -1.04
C SER A 174 -25.17 -20.09 0.26
N GLU A 175 -24.54 -21.27 0.37
CA GLU A 175 -23.66 -21.63 1.48
C GLU A 175 -22.27 -21.01 1.37
N MET A 176 -21.81 -20.70 0.15
CA MET A 176 -20.48 -20.16 -0.13
C MET A 176 -20.43 -18.64 -0.09
N VAL A 177 -21.50 -17.95 -0.52
CA VAL A 177 -21.54 -16.49 -0.62
C VAL A 177 -22.18 -15.91 0.63
N ALA A 178 -21.37 -15.27 1.45
CA ALA A 178 -21.88 -14.61 2.66
C ALA A 178 -22.71 -13.38 2.31
N ASP A 179 -23.81 -13.13 3.06
CA ASP A 179 -24.68 -11.97 2.91
C ASP A 179 -25.08 -11.72 1.43
N TYR A 180 -25.62 -12.77 0.81
CA TYR A 180 -25.92 -12.78 -0.60
C TYR A 180 -27.25 -12.12 -0.95
N ILE A 181 -27.35 -11.74 -2.23
CA ILE A 181 -28.62 -11.48 -2.92
C ILE A 181 -28.75 -12.38 -4.15
N ILE A 182 -29.98 -12.69 -4.54
CA ILE A 182 -30.31 -13.44 -5.75
C ILE A 182 -31.14 -12.53 -6.65
N GLN A 183 -30.79 -12.49 -7.94
CA GLN A 183 -31.51 -11.73 -8.94
C GLN A 183 -31.72 -12.58 -10.20
N PRO A 184 -32.89 -12.51 -10.89
CA PRO A 184 -33.05 -13.13 -12.19
C PRO A 184 -31.96 -12.67 -13.17
N PHE A 185 -31.50 -13.57 -14.02
CA PHE A 185 -30.61 -13.21 -15.11
C PHE A 185 -31.34 -12.45 -16.19
N ILE A 186 -30.92 -11.22 -16.45
CA ILE A 186 -31.46 -10.40 -17.53
C ILE A 186 -30.52 -10.52 -18.73
N SER A 187 -31.05 -11.01 -19.85
CA SER A 187 -30.31 -11.08 -21.10
C SER A 187 -30.60 -9.84 -21.94
N GLY A 188 -29.54 -9.17 -22.37
CA GLY A 188 -29.73 -7.95 -23.14
C GLY A 188 -28.44 -7.23 -23.47
N THR A 189 -28.55 -5.99 -23.88
CA THR A 189 -27.44 -5.09 -24.15
C THR A 189 -27.04 -4.37 -22.86
N GLU A 190 -25.79 -4.55 -22.44
CA GLU A 190 -25.24 -3.84 -21.26
C GLU A 190 -24.85 -2.42 -21.63
N TYR A 191 -25.31 -1.48 -20.82
CA TYR A 191 -24.90 -0.07 -20.88
C TYR A 191 -24.16 0.35 -19.61
N THR A 192 -23.28 1.30 -19.78
CA THR A 192 -22.74 2.13 -18.70
C THR A 192 -23.02 3.58 -19.04
N VAL A 193 -23.59 4.33 -18.11
CA VAL A 193 -23.77 5.77 -18.22
C VAL A 193 -22.72 6.45 -17.38
N ASP A 194 -21.76 7.13 -18.01
CA ASP A 194 -20.83 8.00 -17.30
C ASP A 194 -21.50 9.36 -17.11
N MET A 195 -21.74 9.74 -15.86
CA MET A 195 -22.36 11.01 -15.50
C MET A 195 -21.36 11.87 -14.72
N PHE A 196 -21.40 13.16 -14.97
CA PHE A 196 -20.69 14.13 -14.15
C PHE A 196 -21.67 15.24 -13.75
N CYS A 197 -21.76 15.46 -12.44
CA CYS A 197 -22.56 16.52 -11.84
C CYS A 197 -21.67 17.56 -11.16
N ASP A 198 -22.18 18.77 -10.99
CA ASP A 198 -21.50 19.78 -10.17
C ASP A 198 -21.51 19.39 -8.67
N PHE A 199 -20.98 20.24 -7.83
CA PHE A 199 -20.93 19.99 -6.38
C PHE A 199 -22.30 20.08 -5.69
N ASP A 200 -23.31 20.62 -6.37
CA ASP A 200 -24.69 20.76 -5.89
C ASP A 200 -25.61 19.64 -6.46
N GLY A 201 -25.07 18.76 -7.31
CA GLY A 201 -25.76 17.61 -7.88
C GLY A 201 -26.47 17.89 -9.20
N ASN A 202 -26.21 19.02 -9.87
CA ASN A 202 -26.78 19.30 -11.18
C ASN A 202 -25.96 18.58 -12.28
N PRO A 203 -26.59 17.82 -13.18
CA PRO A 203 -25.85 17.09 -14.21
C PRO A 203 -25.25 18.04 -15.26
N ILE A 204 -23.97 17.84 -15.56
CA ILE A 204 -23.22 18.56 -16.60
C ILE A 204 -23.06 17.66 -17.83
N TYR A 205 -22.67 16.40 -17.64
CA TYR A 205 -22.53 15.40 -18.69
C TYR A 205 -23.27 14.12 -18.33
N ILE A 206 -24.00 13.57 -19.30
CA ILE A 206 -24.64 12.25 -19.25
C ILE A 206 -24.28 11.54 -20.55
N THR A 207 -23.44 10.48 -20.46
CA THR A 207 -22.91 9.81 -21.64
C THR A 207 -23.13 8.30 -21.54
N PRO A 208 -24.25 7.81 -22.10
CA PRO A 208 -24.48 6.38 -22.22
C PRO A 208 -23.54 5.76 -23.25
N ARG A 209 -23.06 4.56 -22.95
CA ARG A 209 -22.24 3.76 -23.87
C ARG A 209 -22.51 2.28 -23.70
N ILE A 210 -22.50 1.57 -24.81
CA ILE A 210 -22.65 0.11 -24.87
C ILE A 210 -21.36 -0.56 -24.44
N ARG A 211 -21.45 -1.59 -23.59
CA ARG A 211 -20.33 -2.45 -23.18
C ARG A 211 -20.21 -3.61 -24.16
N GLU A 212 -19.45 -3.43 -25.24
CA GLU A 212 -19.33 -4.47 -26.28
C GLU A 212 -18.43 -5.64 -25.84
N ARG A 213 -17.38 -5.35 -25.04
CA ARG A 213 -16.49 -6.38 -24.49
C ARG A 213 -15.95 -5.98 -23.13
N VAL A 214 -15.94 -6.94 -22.21
CA VAL A 214 -15.49 -6.78 -20.82
C VAL A 214 -14.43 -7.81 -20.51
N ARG A 215 -13.43 -7.43 -19.70
CA ARG A 215 -12.41 -8.32 -19.14
C ARG A 215 -12.26 -7.97 -17.66
N GLU A 216 -12.43 -8.96 -16.77
CA GLU A 216 -12.31 -8.78 -15.31
C GLU A 216 -13.15 -7.62 -14.76
N GLY A 217 -14.40 -7.50 -15.23
CA GLY A 217 -15.31 -6.43 -14.80
C GLY A 217 -15.06 -5.06 -15.45
N GLU A 218 -13.91 -4.86 -16.11
CA GLU A 218 -13.60 -3.60 -16.80
C GLU A 218 -13.93 -3.68 -18.31
N VAL A 219 -14.53 -2.59 -18.83
CA VAL A 219 -14.81 -2.49 -20.27
C VAL A 219 -13.51 -2.32 -21.05
N ILE A 220 -13.31 -3.18 -22.07
CA ILE A 220 -12.17 -3.10 -22.99
C ILE A 220 -12.57 -2.66 -24.40
N LYS A 221 -13.86 -2.82 -24.77
CA LYS A 221 -14.41 -2.25 -26.00
C LYS A 221 -15.79 -1.65 -25.72
N THR A 222 -16.02 -0.43 -26.13
CA THR A 222 -17.27 0.30 -25.89
C THR A 222 -17.60 1.22 -27.08
N LYS A 223 -18.88 1.48 -27.23
CA LYS A 223 -19.40 2.42 -28.20
C LYS A 223 -20.31 3.43 -27.51
N VAL A 224 -20.07 4.71 -27.72
CA VAL A 224 -20.99 5.77 -27.27
C VAL A 224 -22.32 5.61 -28.01
N ASN A 225 -23.40 5.70 -27.27
CA ASN A 225 -24.76 5.61 -27.79
C ASN A 225 -25.65 6.59 -27.01
N LEU A 226 -25.84 7.76 -27.55
CA LEU A 226 -26.62 8.84 -26.92
C LEU A 226 -28.14 8.56 -27.03
N ASP A 227 -28.56 7.45 -26.42
CA ASP A 227 -29.95 7.04 -26.36
C ASP A 227 -30.77 8.02 -25.52
N GLU A 228 -31.75 8.68 -26.10
CA GLU A 228 -32.55 9.73 -25.45
C GLU A 228 -33.30 9.21 -24.22
N LYS A 229 -33.85 7.98 -24.26
CA LYS A 229 -34.54 7.37 -23.12
C LYS A 229 -33.61 7.20 -21.94
N ILE A 230 -32.39 6.63 -22.14
CA ILE A 230 -31.41 6.44 -21.10
C ILE A 230 -30.93 7.79 -20.53
N ILE A 231 -30.78 8.82 -21.37
CA ILE A 231 -30.40 10.16 -20.94
C ILE A 231 -31.49 10.76 -20.02
N GLU A 232 -32.75 10.71 -20.38
CA GLU A 232 -33.86 11.23 -19.56
C GLU A 232 -34.00 10.45 -18.23
N GLU A 233 -33.93 9.13 -18.27
CA GLU A 233 -33.93 8.30 -17.08
C GLU A 233 -32.73 8.62 -16.18
N SER A 234 -31.54 8.89 -16.74
CA SER A 234 -30.35 9.30 -16.01
C SER A 234 -30.46 10.69 -15.39
N LYS A 235 -31.19 11.63 -16.04
CA LYS A 235 -31.51 12.93 -15.40
C LYS A 235 -32.38 12.72 -14.16
N THR A 236 -33.40 11.84 -14.27
CA THR A 236 -34.24 11.47 -13.11
C THR A 236 -33.38 10.89 -11.96
N ILE A 237 -32.38 10.04 -12.27
CA ILE A 237 -31.46 9.54 -11.29
C ILE A 237 -30.66 10.70 -10.64
N ALA A 238 -30.11 11.62 -11.44
CA ALA A 238 -29.32 12.74 -10.90
C ALA A 238 -30.17 13.67 -10.01
N GLU A 239 -31.40 13.96 -10.39
CA GLU A 239 -32.33 14.81 -9.63
C GLU A 239 -32.69 14.24 -8.25
N ASN A 240 -32.86 12.92 -8.16
CA ASN A 240 -33.21 12.24 -6.91
C ASN A 240 -32.01 11.86 -6.08
N PHE A 241 -30.89 11.49 -6.70
CA PHE A 241 -29.64 11.10 -6.02
C PHE A 241 -28.82 12.32 -5.61
N LYS A 242 -28.78 13.37 -6.42
CA LYS A 242 -27.95 14.57 -6.25
C LYS A 242 -26.49 14.24 -5.96
N PRO A 243 -25.77 13.66 -6.92
CA PRO A 243 -24.38 13.26 -6.72
C PRO A 243 -23.46 14.47 -6.62
N CYS A 244 -22.37 14.35 -5.87
CA CYS A 244 -21.28 15.30 -5.90
C CYS A 244 -20.17 14.79 -6.83
N GLY A 245 -20.07 15.38 -8.01
CA GLY A 245 -19.08 14.97 -9.02
C GLY A 245 -19.49 13.76 -9.86
N PRO A 246 -18.55 12.83 -10.15
CA PRO A 246 -18.80 11.74 -11.08
C PRO A 246 -19.56 10.59 -10.43
N ILE A 247 -20.48 10.03 -11.22
CA ILE A 247 -21.08 8.73 -10.96
C ILE A 247 -21.10 7.88 -12.22
N THR A 248 -21.12 6.57 -12.06
CA THR A 248 -21.25 5.60 -13.15
C THR A 248 -22.44 4.71 -12.87
N VAL A 249 -23.44 4.74 -13.74
CA VAL A 249 -24.66 3.93 -13.63
C VAL A 249 -24.58 2.78 -14.63
N GLN A 250 -24.96 1.58 -14.22
CA GLN A 250 -25.01 0.41 -15.10
C GLN A 250 -26.45 -0.09 -15.24
N LEU A 251 -26.81 -0.45 -16.48
CA LEU A 251 -28.11 -1.02 -16.80
C LEU A 251 -27.99 -2.08 -17.91
N ILE A 252 -29.04 -2.91 -18.02
CA ILE A 252 -29.19 -3.89 -19.09
C ILE A 252 -30.52 -3.60 -19.77
N ARG A 253 -30.49 -3.36 -21.09
CA ARG A 253 -31.69 -3.28 -21.94
C ARG A 253 -32.02 -4.66 -22.46
N ASP A 254 -33.17 -5.18 -22.09
CA ASP A 254 -33.64 -6.48 -22.55
C ASP A 254 -34.14 -6.46 -24.01
N ALA A 255 -34.53 -7.63 -24.53
CA ALA A 255 -35.03 -7.77 -25.89
C ALA A 255 -36.38 -7.05 -26.15
N LYS A 256 -37.11 -6.65 -25.11
CA LYS A 256 -38.37 -5.88 -25.21
C LYS A 256 -38.13 -4.37 -25.21
N GLY A 257 -36.90 -3.93 -24.94
CA GLY A 257 -36.54 -2.52 -24.80
C GLY A 257 -36.72 -1.97 -23.38
N ASP A 258 -36.89 -2.84 -22.37
CA ASP A 258 -36.96 -2.46 -20.98
C ASP A 258 -35.57 -2.31 -20.39
N ASP A 259 -35.32 -1.19 -19.68
CA ASP A 259 -34.03 -0.83 -19.08
C ASP A 259 -34.03 -1.21 -17.60
N TYR A 260 -33.21 -2.22 -17.25
CA TYR A 260 -33.03 -2.68 -15.87
C TYR A 260 -31.77 -2.09 -15.27
N TYR A 261 -31.91 -1.19 -14.31
CA TYR A 261 -30.82 -0.52 -13.62
C TYR A 261 -30.22 -1.42 -12.54
N ILE A 262 -28.91 -1.62 -12.59
CA ILE A 262 -28.20 -2.65 -11.81
C ILE A 262 -27.46 -2.07 -10.62
N GLU A 263 -26.66 -1.01 -10.85
CA GLU A 263 -25.79 -0.41 -9.82
C GLU A 263 -25.42 1.05 -10.12
N ILE A 264 -25.05 1.75 -9.05
CA ILE A 264 -24.44 3.09 -9.09
C ILE A 264 -23.07 2.99 -8.45
N ASN A 265 -22.04 3.44 -9.18
CA ASN A 265 -20.68 3.59 -8.66
C ASN A 265 -20.37 5.09 -8.54
N PRO A 266 -20.37 5.68 -7.33
CA PRO A 266 -20.31 7.15 -7.14
C PRO A 266 -18.87 7.68 -7.22
N ARG A 267 -18.22 7.43 -8.34
CA ARG A 267 -16.85 7.83 -8.70
C ARG A 267 -16.65 7.79 -10.21
N PHE A 268 -15.49 8.27 -10.71
CA PHE A 268 -15.12 8.01 -12.10
C PHE A 268 -15.00 6.50 -12.36
N GLY A 269 -15.80 5.99 -13.28
CA GLY A 269 -15.68 4.61 -13.77
C GLY A 269 -14.36 4.40 -14.53
N GLY A 270 -13.91 3.14 -14.61
CA GLY A 270 -12.74 2.79 -15.42
C GLY A 270 -12.87 3.18 -16.89
N GLY A 271 -14.11 3.25 -17.40
CA GLY A 271 -14.43 3.70 -18.76
C GLY A 271 -14.67 5.19 -18.93
N ALA A 272 -14.77 5.99 -17.87
CA ALA A 272 -15.06 7.42 -17.97
C ALA A 272 -14.09 8.21 -18.88
N PRO A 273 -12.77 7.91 -18.95
CA PRO A 273 -11.90 8.57 -19.92
C PRO A 273 -12.30 8.36 -21.38
N LEU A 274 -13.03 7.29 -21.70
CA LEU A 274 -13.53 7.03 -23.06
C LEU A 274 -14.64 8.02 -23.41
N SER A 275 -15.55 8.28 -22.48
CA SER A 275 -16.58 9.32 -22.62
C SER A 275 -15.96 10.72 -22.72
N MET A 276 -14.88 10.98 -21.95
CA MET A 276 -14.13 12.25 -22.04
C MET A 276 -13.49 12.44 -23.42
N LYS A 277 -12.93 11.39 -24.01
CA LYS A 277 -12.37 11.43 -25.38
C LYS A 277 -13.45 11.64 -26.45
N ALA A 278 -14.67 11.19 -26.17
CA ALA A 278 -15.82 11.41 -27.05
C ALA A 278 -16.40 12.83 -26.96
N GLY A 279 -15.96 13.65 -26.00
CA GLY A 279 -16.43 15.03 -25.84
C GLY A 279 -17.04 15.37 -24.48
N ALA A 280 -17.27 14.39 -23.59
CA ALA A 280 -17.74 14.65 -22.23
C ALA A 280 -16.61 15.22 -21.37
N ARG A 281 -16.41 16.52 -21.39
CA ARG A 281 -15.24 17.21 -20.80
C ARG A 281 -15.29 17.27 -19.26
N SER A 282 -15.56 16.15 -18.59
CA SER A 282 -15.74 16.09 -17.13
C SER A 282 -14.50 16.55 -16.35
N ALA A 283 -13.28 16.25 -16.83
CA ALA A 283 -12.05 16.71 -16.20
C ALA A 283 -11.91 18.24 -16.28
N GLU A 284 -12.30 18.87 -17.40
CA GLU A 284 -12.33 20.33 -17.53
C GLU A 284 -13.36 20.95 -16.60
N ALA A 285 -14.57 20.37 -16.52
CA ALA A 285 -15.60 20.84 -15.61
C ALA A 285 -15.15 20.80 -14.15
N VAL A 286 -14.43 19.76 -13.71
CA VAL A 286 -13.83 19.71 -12.36
C VAL A 286 -12.89 20.90 -12.13
N LEU A 287 -11.96 21.15 -13.08
CA LEU A 287 -10.97 22.23 -12.94
C LEU A 287 -11.63 23.61 -12.96
N GLN A 288 -12.67 23.82 -13.77
CA GLN A 288 -13.45 25.05 -13.80
C GLN A 288 -14.20 25.29 -12.49
N LEU A 289 -14.90 24.26 -11.96
CA LEU A 289 -15.59 24.34 -10.67
C LEU A 289 -14.65 24.69 -9.50
N LEU A 290 -13.39 24.17 -9.52
CA LEU A 290 -12.40 24.53 -8.53
C LEU A 290 -11.84 25.95 -8.71
N SER A 291 -11.80 26.44 -9.94
CA SER A 291 -11.25 27.75 -10.25
C SER A 291 -12.21 28.89 -9.97
N SER A 292 -13.52 28.67 -10.09
CA SER A 292 -14.58 29.69 -9.99
C SER A 292 -14.83 30.19 -8.55
N GLY A 293 -14.24 29.57 -7.53
CA GLY A 293 -14.42 29.97 -6.12
C GLY A 293 -15.84 29.79 -5.60
N SER A 294 -16.11 30.29 -4.38
CA SER A 294 -17.45 30.25 -3.76
C SER A 294 -18.40 31.35 -4.22
N ASP A 295 -17.99 32.23 -5.12
CA ASP A 295 -18.87 33.30 -5.64
C ASP A 295 -19.85 32.71 -6.66
N LYS A 296 -21.11 32.59 -6.22
CA LYS A 296 -22.23 32.02 -6.98
C LYS A 296 -22.60 32.82 -8.27
N THR A 297 -21.92 33.92 -8.54
CA THR A 297 -22.22 34.82 -9.68
C THR A 297 -21.50 34.42 -10.96
N ASP A 298 -20.35 33.73 -10.87
CA ASP A 298 -19.63 33.20 -12.03
C ASP A 298 -19.80 31.68 -12.12
N LYS A 299 -21.05 31.22 -12.34
CA LYS A 299 -21.23 29.86 -12.83
C LYS A 299 -20.49 29.79 -14.17
N PRO A 300 -19.52 28.86 -14.33
CA PRO A 300 -18.93 28.66 -15.64
C PRO A 300 -20.08 28.45 -16.62
N GLU A 301 -20.02 29.10 -17.78
CA GLU A 301 -20.95 28.86 -18.87
C GLU A 301 -20.97 27.34 -19.07
N ILE A 302 -22.01 26.69 -18.52
CA ILE A 302 -22.12 25.23 -18.54
C ILE A 302 -22.28 24.91 -20.01
N LEU A 303 -21.19 24.46 -20.61
CA LEU A 303 -21.14 24.01 -21.99
C LEU A 303 -22.37 23.11 -22.22
N SER A 304 -23.21 23.43 -23.20
CA SER A 304 -24.41 22.67 -23.50
C SER A 304 -24.01 21.17 -23.67
N PRO A 305 -24.41 20.28 -22.78
CA PRO A 305 -23.67 19.02 -22.55
C PRO A 305 -23.81 18.03 -23.71
N ALA A 306 -24.92 18.08 -24.42
CA ALA A 306 -25.24 17.09 -25.47
C ALA A 306 -24.62 17.41 -26.84
N ALA A 307 -24.28 18.67 -27.13
CA ALA A 307 -23.88 19.09 -28.48
C ALA A 307 -22.42 18.72 -28.85
N GLU A 308 -21.59 18.30 -27.89
CA GLU A 308 -20.18 18.07 -28.12
C GLU A 308 -19.75 16.60 -28.04
N VAL A 309 -20.61 15.71 -27.52
CA VAL A 309 -20.28 14.29 -27.41
C VAL A 309 -20.53 13.59 -28.75
N ASN A 310 -19.49 12.95 -29.27
CA ASN A 310 -19.56 12.23 -30.55
C ASN A 310 -20.30 10.91 -30.38
N ASP A 311 -21.57 10.88 -30.81
CA ASP A 311 -22.36 9.66 -30.82
C ASP A 311 -21.79 8.64 -31.81
N GLY A 312 -21.86 7.36 -31.45
CA GLY A 312 -21.31 6.27 -32.25
C GLY A 312 -19.78 6.09 -32.14
N ALA A 313 -19.08 6.96 -31.41
CA ALA A 313 -17.62 6.81 -31.18
C ALA A 313 -17.29 5.46 -30.52
N ILE A 314 -16.33 4.74 -31.11
CA ILE A 314 -15.90 3.42 -30.63
C ILE A 314 -14.51 3.54 -30.02
N TYR A 315 -14.34 2.93 -28.86
CA TYR A 315 -13.06 2.85 -28.18
C TYR A 315 -12.70 1.40 -27.88
N SER A 316 -11.44 1.06 -28.13
CA SER A 316 -10.85 -0.22 -27.75
C SER A 316 -9.63 0.05 -26.89
N ARG A 317 -9.54 -0.62 -25.75
CA ARG A 317 -8.33 -0.65 -24.94
C ARG A 317 -7.37 -1.69 -25.49
N PHE A 318 -6.11 -1.41 -25.38
CA PHE A 318 -5.01 -2.35 -25.64
C PHE A 318 -4.08 -2.39 -24.43
N ASP A 319 -3.33 -3.45 -24.32
CA ASP A 319 -2.36 -3.61 -23.25
C ASP A 319 -1.11 -2.78 -23.58
N ASP A 320 -0.66 -1.99 -22.62
CA ASP A 320 0.56 -1.20 -22.66
C ASP A 320 1.32 -1.41 -21.35
N SER A 321 2.60 -1.11 -21.33
CA SER A 321 3.48 -1.33 -20.19
C SER A 321 4.10 -0.04 -19.69
N VAL A 322 4.34 0.01 -18.38
CA VAL A 322 5.04 1.12 -17.73
C VAL A 322 6.28 0.57 -17.06
N TYR A 323 7.44 1.12 -17.42
CA TYR A 323 8.65 0.85 -16.67
C TYR A 323 8.65 1.68 -15.38
N ILE A 324 8.78 0.98 -14.25
CA ILE A 324 8.87 1.60 -12.93
C ILE A 324 10.28 1.37 -12.40
N ASP A 325 11.05 2.45 -12.29
CA ASP A 325 12.35 2.42 -11.65
C ASP A 325 12.17 2.33 -10.13
N PRO A 326 12.53 1.21 -9.48
CA PRO A 326 12.42 1.08 -8.03
C PRO A 326 13.20 2.16 -7.27
N GLY A 327 14.29 2.66 -7.86
CA GLY A 327 15.10 3.71 -7.26
C GLY A 327 14.43 5.08 -7.21
N LYS A 328 13.52 5.36 -8.15
CA LYS A 328 12.83 6.65 -8.25
C LYS A 328 11.73 6.82 -7.20
N TRP A 329 11.06 5.72 -6.83
CA TRP A 329 9.89 5.72 -5.95
C TRP A 329 10.10 4.93 -4.64
N ARG A 330 11.36 4.67 -4.29
CA ARG A 330 11.66 4.02 -3.01
C ARG A 330 11.06 4.83 -1.87
N GLN A 331 10.34 4.13 -0.98
CA GLN A 331 9.91 4.69 0.29
C GLN A 331 11.11 5.36 0.99
N PRO A 332 10.93 6.53 1.61
CA PRO A 332 11.97 7.07 2.47
C PRO A 332 12.32 6.04 3.55
N VAL A 333 13.59 5.92 3.88
CA VAL A 333 14.02 5.11 5.02
C VAL A 333 13.54 5.80 6.28
N ARG A 334 12.68 5.14 7.05
CA ARG A 334 12.19 5.61 8.34
C ARG A 334 12.66 4.74 9.51
N GLY A 335 13.16 3.54 9.22
CA GLY A 335 13.73 2.64 10.20
C GLY A 335 14.97 1.94 9.66
N VAL A 336 16.03 1.85 10.46
CA VAL A 336 17.24 1.07 10.16
C VAL A 336 17.50 0.11 11.30
N ILE A 337 17.62 -1.16 10.98
CA ILE A 337 17.90 -2.23 11.91
C ILE A 337 19.27 -2.80 11.56
N PHE A 338 20.13 -2.91 12.55
CA PHE A 338 21.48 -3.47 12.40
C PHE A 338 21.57 -4.85 13.06
N ASP A 339 22.38 -5.74 12.50
CA ASP A 339 23.01 -6.76 13.31
C ASP A 339 24.07 -6.12 14.22
N LEU A 340 24.55 -6.84 15.19
CA LEU A 340 25.51 -6.33 16.16
C LEU A 340 26.94 -6.77 15.82
N ASP A 341 27.15 -8.09 15.84
CA ASP A 341 28.47 -8.72 15.72
C ASP A 341 29.00 -8.57 14.29
N ASP A 342 30.25 -8.20 14.11
CA ASP A 342 30.90 -7.92 12.81
C ASP A 342 30.19 -6.91 11.88
N THR A 343 29.11 -6.29 12.37
CA THR A 343 28.36 -5.23 11.67
C THR A 343 28.59 -3.85 12.30
N LEU A 344 28.50 -3.71 13.62
CA LEU A 344 28.70 -2.45 14.33
C LEU A 344 30.08 -2.36 15.01
N TYR A 345 30.70 -3.49 15.30
CA TYR A 345 32.00 -3.59 15.93
C TYR A 345 32.67 -4.92 15.55
N PRO A 346 34.03 -5.07 15.69
CA PRO A 346 34.72 -6.32 15.40
C PRO A 346 34.43 -7.40 16.45
N GLU A 347 33.75 -8.51 16.10
CA GLU A 347 33.46 -9.60 17.04
C GLU A 347 34.75 -10.24 17.61
N LYS A 348 35.83 -10.25 16.84
CA LYS A 348 37.15 -10.69 17.30
C LYS A 348 37.64 -9.97 18.57
N ASP A 349 37.26 -8.71 18.79
CA ASP A 349 37.61 -7.97 19.97
C ASP A 349 36.90 -8.47 21.23
N TYR A 350 35.64 -8.89 21.09
CA TYR A 350 34.94 -9.57 22.19
C TYR A 350 35.59 -10.91 22.52
N ILE A 351 35.96 -11.71 21.52
CA ILE A 351 36.64 -13.00 21.70
C ILE A 351 37.97 -12.81 22.38
N ARG A 352 38.80 -11.86 21.94
CA ARG A 352 40.07 -11.51 22.53
C ARG A 352 39.92 -11.10 24.01
N SER A 353 38.93 -10.27 24.30
CA SER A 353 38.63 -9.82 25.66
C SER A 353 38.21 -10.98 26.56
N GLY A 354 37.38 -11.90 26.06
CA GLY A 354 36.91 -13.07 26.78
C GLY A 354 38.07 -14.05 27.08
N PHE A 355 38.95 -14.33 26.11
CA PHE A 355 40.11 -15.19 26.35
C PHE A 355 41.13 -14.57 27.33
N LYS A 356 41.27 -13.24 27.34
CA LYS A 356 42.10 -12.57 28.37
C LYS A 356 41.50 -12.78 29.76
N ALA A 357 40.20 -12.62 29.93
CA ALA A 357 39.54 -12.85 31.20
C ALA A 357 39.70 -14.30 31.69
N VAL A 358 39.61 -15.28 30.79
CA VAL A 358 39.84 -16.70 31.12
C VAL A 358 41.31 -16.93 31.49
N ALA A 359 42.28 -16.34 30.78
CA ALA A 359 43.69 -16.45 31.06
C ALA A 359 44.07 -15.85 32.44
N GLU A 360 43.48 -14.70 32.79
CA GLU A 360 43.60 -14.09 34.11
C GLU A 360 43.05 -14.99 35.22
N TYR A 361 41.90 -15.59 35.03
CA TYR A 361 41.30 -16.54 35.97
C TYR A 361 42.17 -17.78 36.17
N LEU A 362 42.76 -18.31 35.09
CA LEU A 362 43.65 -19.47 35.15
C LEU A 362 45.02 -19.15 35.78
N GLY A 363 45.34 -17.89 36.01
CA GLY A 363 46.65 -17.42 36.47
C GLY A 363 47.77 -17.65 35.43
N ASP A 364 47.43 -17.82 34.17
CA ASP A 364 48.36 -18.10 33.08
C ASP A 364 48.10 -17.17 31.88
N LEU A 365 48.85 -16.06 31.84
CA LEU A 365 48.69 -15.07 30.78
C LEU A 365 49.04 -15.60 29.38
N SER A 366 49.85 -16.69 29.28
CA SER A 366 50.16 -17.32 27.99
C SER A 366 48.97 -18.04 27.39
N ALA A 367 48.01 -18.46 28.22
CA ALA A 367 46.76 -19.12 27.81
C ALA A 367 45.97 -18.31 26.79
N TYR A 368 45.97 -16.95 26.89
CA TYR A 368 45.32 -16.07 25.93
C TYR A 368 45.80 -16.34 24.49
N GLY A 369 47.12 -16.30 24.27
CA GLY A 369 47.68 -16.48 22.92
C GLY A 369 47.43 -17.88 22.35
N GLU A 370 47.46 -18.89 23.21
CA GLU A 370 47.21 -20.28 22.80
C GLU A 370 45.71 -20.52 22.48
N MET A 371 44.81 -19.99 23.29
CA MET A 371 43.37 -20.06 23.00
C MET A 371 43.01 -19.31 21.71
N TYR A 372 43.62 -18.12 21.50
CA TYR A 372 43.35 -17.35 20.28
C TYR A 372 43.84 -18.07 19.01
N LYS A 373 45.03 -18.68 19.02
CA LYS A 373 45.52 -19.51 17.90
C LYS A 373 44.63 -20.72 17.63
N ARG A 374 44.06 -21.34 18.67
CA ARG A 374 43.10 -22.44 18.53
C ARG A 374 41.79 -21.98 17.90
N PHE A 375 41.32 -20.80 18.30
CA PHE A 375 40.16 -20.18 17.68
C PHE A 375 40.38 -19.91 16.18
N GLU A 376 41.51 -19.32 15.80
CA GLU A 376 41.86 -19.09 14.39
C GLU A 376 41.99 -20.40 13.59
N ALA A 377 42.37 -21.47 14.25
CA ALA A 377 42.39 -22.82 13.65
C ALA A 377 41.03 -23.52 13.64
N GLY A 378 39.92 -22.84 13.99
CA GLY A 378 38.55 -23.38 13.99
C GLY A 378 38.27 -24.41 15.09
N LYS A 379 39.10 -24.44 16.16
CA LYS A 379 38.93 -25.37 17.28
C LYS A 379 38.09 -24.76 18.41
N MET A 380 37.48 -25.60 19.23
CA MET A 380 36.89 -25.19 20.51
C MET A 380 37.98 -24.71 21.46
N ALA A 381 38.30 -23.42 21.42
CA ALA A 381 39.54 -22.86 21.95
C ALA A 381 39.76 -23.11 23.45
N ILE A 382 38.74 -22.88 24.28
CA ILE A 382 38.81 -23.12 25.74
C ILE A 382 38.90 -24.62 26.04
N ASP A 383 38.01 -25.41 25.43
CA ASP A 383 37.95 -26.85 25.69
C ASP A 383 39.26 -27.54 25.33
N SER A 384 39.77 -27.34 24.13
CA SER A 384 41.00 -27.96 23.66
C SER A 384 42.24 -27.45 24.40
N TYR A 385 42.22 -26.19 24.87
CA TYR A 385 43.30 -25.69 25.73
C TYR A 385 43.32 -26.38 27.10
N LEU A 386 42.13 -26.51 27.74
CA LEU A 386 42.01 -27.14 29.06
C LEU A 386 42.27 -28.65 28.99
N GLU A 387 41.88 -29.33 27.92
CA GLU A 387 42.11 -30.75 27.66
C GLU A 387 43.62 -31.04 27.62
N ASP A 388 44.38 -30.28 26.80
CA ASP A 388 45.84 -30.45 26.67
C ASP A 388 46.61 -30.19 27.99
N ARG A 389 45.96 -29.49 28.92
CA ARG A 389 46.54 -29.18 30.24
C ARG A 389 46.02 -30.07 31.37
N GLY A 390 45.14 -31.05 31.07
CA GLY A 390 44.49 -31.88 32.06
C GLY A 390 43.59 -31.13 33.05
N LYS A 391 43.06 -29.94 32.63
CA LYS A 391 42.23 -29.04 33.43
C LYS A 391 40.78 -28.97 32.96
N LEU A 392 40.29 -29.99 32.27
CA LEU A 392 38.96 -29.99 31.67
C LEU A 392 37.83 -29.83 32.73
N SER A 393 38.09 -30.14 33.99
CA SER A 393 37.18 -29.90 35.12
C SER A 393 36.83 -28.42 35.32
N LEU A 394 37.66 -27.47 34.84
CA LEU A 394 37.45 -26.02 34.93
C LEU A 394 36.64 -25.47 33.73
N LYS A 395 36.15 -26.34 32.83
CA LYS A 395 35.49 -25.94 31.62
C LYS A 395 34.27 -25.02 31.86
N GLU A 396 33.36 -25.44 32.73
CA GLU A 396 32.12 -24.68 33.00
C GLU A 396 32.43 -23.31 33.60
N GLU A 397 33.42 -23.22 34.49
CA GLU A 397 33.86 -21.97 35.12
C GLU A 397 34.50 -21.04 34.07
N CYS A 398 35.40 -21.56 33.24
CA CYS A 398 36.05 -20.78 32.17
C CYS A 398 35.05 -20.27 31.15
N ILE A 399 34.07 -21.10 30.77
CA ILE A 399 32.96 -20.68 29.87
C ILE A 399 32.10 -19.63 30.56
N GLY A 400 31.80 -19.76 31.85
CA GLY A 400 31.08 -18.78 32.65
C GLY A 400 31.78 -17.43 32.66
N ILE A 401 33.09 -17.43 32.90
CA ILE A 401 33.92 -16.21 32.86
C ILE A 401 33.95 -15.59 31.47
N TYR A 402 34.20 -16.41 30.44
CA TYR A 402 34.18 -15.94 29.05
C TYR A 402 32.86 -15.25 28.70
N ARG A 403 31.71 -15.79 29.11
CA ARG A 403 30.38 -15.25 28.81
C ARG A 403 30.02 -14.03 29.66
N GLY A 404 30.42 -14.04 30.93
CA GLY A 404 30.05 -13.01 31.90
C GLY A 404 31.02 -11.84 31.99
N HIS A 405 32.16 -11.87 31.27
CA HIS A 405 33.15 -10.79 31.38
C HIS A 405 32.58 -9.45 30.87
N LYS A 406 33.13 -8.37 31.36
CA LYS A 406 32.85 -7.01 30.93
C LYS A 406 33.88 -6.59 29.87
N PRO A 407 33.53 -6.65 28.57
CA PRO A 407 34.48 -6.38 27.51
C PRO A 407 34.79 -4.87 27.40
N LYS A 408 36.00 -4.55 26.90
CA LYS A 408 36.30 -3.21 26.39
C LYS A 408 36.21 -3.26 24.87
N LEU A 409 35.16 -2.68 24.31
CA LEU A 409 34.87 -2.72 22.88
C LEU A 409 34.78 -1.30 22.32
N SER A 410 35.03 -1.18 21.04
CA SER A 410 34.85 0.06 20.29
C SER A 410 34.05 -0.21 19.01
N LEU A 411 33.15 0.69 18.66
CA LEU A 411 32.45 0.65 17.40
C LEU A 411 33.43 0.79 16.22
N TYR A 412 33.07 0.27 15.05
CA TYR A 412 33.80 0.59 13.82
C TYR A 412 33.84 2.11 13.60
N PRO A 413 34.93 2.63 12.98
CA PRO A 413 35.01 4.04 12.61
C PRO A 413 33.79 4.47 11.80
N GLY A 414 33.21 5.60 12.18
CA GLY A 414 32.05 6.18 11.48
C GLY A 414 30.67 5.66 11.91
N VAL A 415 30.59 4.56 12.70
CA VAL A 415 29.27 4.02 13.17
C VAL A 415 28.57 5.01 14.08
N TYR A 416 29.27 5.60 15.05
CA TYR A 416 28.67 6.57 15.95
C TYR A 416 28.05 7.75 15.19
N GLU A 417 28.78 8.30 14.22
CA GLU A 417 28.35 9.41 13.38
C GLU A 417 27.16 9.01 12.48
N LEU A 418 27.16 7.78 11.95
CA LEU A 418 26.04 7.23 11.17
C LEU A 418 24.77 7.16 12.02
N LEU A 419 24.83 6.53 13.18
CA LEU A 419 23.67 6.38 14.07
C LEU A 419 23.11 7.76 14.48
N ARG A 420 23.99 8.69 14.82
CA ARG A 420 23.58 10.05 15.17
C ARG A 420 22.92 10.80 14.02
N SER A 421 23.51 10.74 12.81
CA SER A 421 22.95 11.41 11.63
C SER A 421 21.59 10.86 11.25
N LEU A 422 21.39 9.53 11.34
CA LEU A 422 20.07 8.91 11.11
C LEU A 422 19.04 9.38 12.14
N ARG A 423 19.42 9.42 13.41
CA ARG A 423 18.56 9.88 14.51
C ARG A 423 18.16 11.35 14.37
N ASP A 424 19.08 12.22 13.98
CA ASP A 424 18.83 13.65 13.75
C ASP A 424 17.83 13.89 12.61
N ARG A 425 17.69 12.92 11.70
CA ARG A 425 16.68 12.90 10.62
C ARG A 425 15.36 12.24 11.00
N GLY A 426 15.22 11.83 12.26
CA GLY A 426 14.01 11.16 12.75
C GLY A 426 13.84 9.71 12.29
N VAL A 427 14.92 9.06 11.85
CA VAL A 427 14.92 7.65 11.48
C VAL A 427 14.99 6.80 12.76
N LYS A 428 14.11 5.81 12.89
CA LYS A 428 14.13 4.84 13.98
C LYS A 428 15.33 3.90 13.84
N LEU A 429 16.02 3.65 14.94
CA LEU A 429 17.22 2.81 14.98
C LEU A 429 17.00 1.58 15.86
N GLY A 430 17.34 0.42 15.35
CA GLY A 430 17.20 -0.84 16.09
C GLY A 430 18.38 -1.78 15.92
N ILE A 431 18.50 -2.71 16.86
CA ILE A 431 19.43 -3.83 16.80
C ILE A 431 18.66 -5.13 16.96
N ILE A 432 18.90 -6.10 16.05
CA ILE A 432 18.47 -7.48 16.20
C ILE A 432 19.71 -8.36 16.17
N THR A 433 20.03 -8.97 17.32
CA THR A 433 21.22 -9.78 17.49
C THR A 433 20.91 -11.16 18.05
N ASP A 434 21.62 -12.18 17.56
CA ASP A 434 21.49 -13.55 18.03
C ASP A 434 22.46 -13.86 19.16
N GLY A 435 22.02 -14.66 20.10
CA GLY A 435 22.86 -15.18 21.16
C GLY A 435 22.26 -15.05 22.56
N ARG A 436 23.03 -15.48 23.55
CA ARG A 436 22.62 -15.43 24.95
C ARG A 436 22.51 -13.99 25.46
N SER A 437 21.50 -13.76 26.28
CA SER A 437 21.17 -12.44 26.82
C SER A 437 22.36 -11.78 27.53
N ASP A 438 23.03 -12.51 28.44
CA ASP A 438 24.16 -12.00 29.22
C ASP A 438 25.32 -11.49 28.34
N GLY A 439 25.74 -12.29 27.36
CA GLY A 439 26.80 -11.91 26.44
C GLY A 439 26.45 -10.71 25.57
N GLN A 440 25.27 -10.75 24.92
CA GLN A 440 24.86 -9.66 24.01
C GLN A 440 24.58 -8.35 24.78
N ARG A 441 23.97 -8.43 25.96
CA ARG A 441 23.73 -7.25 26.80
C ARG A 441 25.04 -6.60 27.29
N ASN A 442 26.05 -7.41 27.64
CA ASN A 442 27.36 -6.90 28.01
C ASN A 442 28.07 -6.18 26.84
N LYS A 443 27.98 -6.72 25.61
CA LYS A 443 28.49 -6.09 24.39
C LYS A 443 27.80 -4.74 24.13
N ILE A 444 26.48 -4.73 24.15
CA ILE A 444 25.64 -3.54 23.91
C ILE A 444 25.96 -2.44 24.91
N ALA A 445 26.09 -2.80 26.20
CA ALA A 445 26.44 -1.85 27.27
C ALA A 445 27.87 -1.31 27.11
N ALA A 446 28.84 -2.16 26.77
CA ALA A 446 30.22 -1.75 26.55
C ALA A 446 30.41 -0.81 25.36
N LEU A 447 29.57 -0.94 24.33
CA LEU A 447 29.54 -0.10 23.13
C LEU A 447 28.71 1.17 23.30
N GLY A 448 28.01 1.36 24.43
CA GLY A 448 27.12 2.52 24.66
C GLY A 448 25.88 2.57 23.76
N LEU A 449 25.46 1.44 23.17
CA LEU A 449 24.39 1.39 22.18
C LEU A 449 22.99 1.59 22.78
N ASN A 450 22.81 1.38 24.09
CA ASN A 450 21.52 1.62 24.75
C ASN A 450 21.00 3.05 24.59
N ASP A 451 21.90 4.03 24.51
CA ASP A 451 21.56 5.44 24.38
C ASP A 451 21.52 5.92 22.92
N LEU A 452 22.00 5.09 22.00
CA LEU A 452 22.15 5.45 20.57
C LEU A 452 21.01 4.91 19.70
N VAL A 453 20.28 3.87 20.13
CA VAL A 453 19.21 3.25 19.35
C VAL A 453 17.88 3.26 20.10
N ASP A 454 16.77 3.16 19.38
CA ASP A 454 15.41 3.19 19.95
C ASP A 454 15.01 1.85 20.55
N ASP A 455 15.38 0.72 19.89
CA ASP A 455 14.98 -0.63 20.29
C ASP A 455 16.10 -1.64 20.09
N ILE A 456 16.19 -2.62 21.00
CA ILE A 456 17.15 -3.71 20.94
C ILE A 456 16.42 -5.03 21.21
N ILE A 457 16.55 -5.99 20.29
CA ILE A 457 16.05 -7.36 20.46
C ILE A 457 17.23 -8.33 20.45
N VAL A 458 17.46 -8.98 21.57
CA VAL A 458 18.30 -10.17 21.67
C VAL A 458 17.41 -11.37 21.43
N THR A 459 17.59 -12.08 20.32
CA THR A 459 16.64 -13.10 19.86
C THR A 459 16.37 -14.21 20.86
N TRP A 460 17.38 -14.61 21.65
CA TRP A 460 17.21 -15.66 22.65
C TRP A 460 16.35 -15.24 23.86
N GLU A 461 16.19 -13.95 24.09
CA GLU A 461 15.26 -13.44 25.11
C GLU A 461 13.78 -13.68 24.74
N LEU A 462 13.49 -13.97 23.47
CA LEU A 462 12.15 -14.30 22.98
C LEU A 462 11.71 -15.73 23.34
N GLY A 463 12.59 -16.54 23.93
CA GLY A 463 12.28 -17.90 24.37
C GLY A 463 13.31 -18.96 24.00
N GLY A 464 14.47 -18.57 23.46
CA GLY A 464 15.59 -19.46 23.18
C GLY A 464 16.15 -19.40 21.75
N PRO A 465 17.07 -20.31 21.39
CA PRO A 465 17.81 -20.23 20.13
C PRO A 465 16.96 -20.43 18.87
N GLN A 466 15.75 -21.00 18.97
CA GLN A 466 14.83 -21.17 17.87
C GLN A 466 14.31 -19.83 17.30
N PHE A 467 14.45 -18.73 18.03
CA PHE A 467 14.10 -17.39 17.60
C PHE A 467 15.25 -16.65 16.92
N SER A 468 16.43 -17.29 16.81
CA SER A 468 17.55 -16.73 16.06
C SER A 468 17.21 -16.56 14.58
N LYS A 469 17.85 -15.58 13.93
CA LYS A 469 17.78 -15.41 12.47
C LYS A 469 18.14 -16.73 11.77
N PRO A 470 17.39 -17.17 10.79
CA PRO A 470 16.44 -16.42 9.94
C PRO A 470 14.98 -16.38 10.44
N CYS A 471 14.67 -16.59 11.72
CA CYS A 471 13.32 -16.42 12.25
C CYS A 471 12.87 -14.96 12.10
N ASP A 472 11.63 -14.73 11.63
CA ASP A 472 11.10 -13.41 11.31
C ASP A 472 10.47 -12.67 12.50
N ILE A 473 10.29 -13.35 13.64
CA ILE A 473 9.54 -12.81 14.81
C ILE A 473 10.17 -11.50 15.33
N ALA A 474 11.51 -11.41 15.41
CA ALA A 474 12.17 -10.21 15.88
C ALA A 474 11.87 -9.00 14.97
N PHE A 475 11.83 -9.19 13.66
CA PHE A 475 11.49 -8.15 12.67
C PHE A 475 10.03 -7.71 12.81
N ARG A 476 9.10 -8.63 13.02
CA ARG A 476 7.67 -8.31 13.24
C ARG A 476 7.45 -7.56 14.55
N ILE A 477 8.22 -7.87 15.58
CA ILE A 477 8.18 -7.11 16.83
C ILE A 477 8.65 -5.67 16.60
N MET A 478 9.71 -5.45 15.82
CA MET A 478 10.18 -4.10 15.47
C MET A 478 9.13 -3.33 14.67
N GLU A 479 8.53 -3.94 13.64
CA GLU A 479 7.44 -3.33 12.86
C GLU A 479 6.28 -2.88 13.76
N MET A 480 5.83 -3.77 14.63
CA MET A 480 4.72 -3.49 15.55
C MET A 480 5.05 -2.36 16.54
N ARG A 481 6.28 -2.32 17.08
CA ARG A 481 6.73 -1.27 18.02
C ARG A 481 6.85 0.08 17.33
N TRP A 482 7.43 0.11 16.13
CA TRP A 482 7.69 1.35 15.39
C TRP A 482 6.48 1.81 14.58
N LYS A 483 5.52 0.91 14.33
CA LYS A 483 4.37 1.14 13.44
C LYS A 483 4.81 1.64 12.06
N LEU A 484 5.89 1.07 11.55
CA LEU A 484 6.46 1.35 10.24
C LEU A 484 6.33 0.12 9.36
N PRO A 485 5.80 0.23 8.13
CA PRO A 485 5.76 -0.91 7.21
C PRO A 485 7.17 -1.33 6.82
N PHE A 486 7.36 -2.60 6.53
CA PHE A 486 8.67 -3.19 6.22
C PHE A 486 9.38 -2.51 5.05
N GLU A 487 8.65 -1.99 4.06
CA GLU A 487 9.19 -1.29 2.89
C GLU A 487 9.88 0.04 3.25
N GLN A 488 9.56 0.60 4.43
CA GLN A 488 10.21 1.80 4.98
C GLN A 488 11.41 1.47 5.87
N MET A 489 11.71 0.18 6.06
CA MET A 489 12.81 -0.29 6.88
C MET A 489 13.96 -0.82 6.05
N VAL A 490 15.16 -0.71 6.60
CA VAL A 490 16.39 -1.30 6.06
C VAL A 490 17.02 -2.19 7.12
N TYR A 491 17.42 -3.38 6.73
CA TYR A 491 18.25 -4.26 7.59
C TYR A 491 19.67 -4.32 7.06
N ILE A 492 20.64 -4.19 7.96
CA ILE A 492 22.07 -4.20 7.67
C ILE A 492 22.73 -5.29 8.52
N GLY A 493 23.46 -6.20 7.91
CA GLY A 493 24.14 -7.31 8.57
C GLY A 493 25.29 -7.84 7.73
N ASP A 494 26.10 -8.72 8.32
CA ASP A 494 27.31 -9.28 7.72
C ASP A 494 27.19 -10.75 7.30
N ASN A 495 26.21 -11.49 7.84
CA ASN A 495 26.11 -12.93 7.66
C ASN A 495 25.05 -13.31 6.63
N ILE A 496 25.50 -13.62 5.41
CA ILE A 496 24.61 -14.01 4.29
C ILE A 496 23.76 -15.24 4.62
N ALA A 497 24.24 -16.17 5.41
CA ALA A 497 23.54 -17.43 5.66
C ALA A 497 22.26 -17.25 6.51
N LYS A 498 22.18 -16.21 7.35
CA LYS A 498 21.06 -16.07 8.30
C LYS A 498 20.36 -14.70 8.27
N ASP A 499 21.07 -13.62 7.92
CA ASP A 499 20.61 -12.25 8.17
C ASP A 499 19.52 -11.76 7.20
N PHE A 500 19.52 -12.23 5.95
CA PHE A 500 18.76 -11.60 4.88
C PHE A 500 17.51 -12.34 4.44
N HIS A 501 17.35 -13.58 4.87
CA HIS A 501 16.19 -14.39 4.45
C HIS A 501 14.87 -13.78 4.95
N ALA A 502 14.73 -13.61 6.26
CA ALA A 502 13.52 -13.08 6.86
C ALA A 502 13.20 -11.62 6.42
N PRO A 503 14.13 -10.64 6.52
CA PRO A 503 13.81 -9.28 6.12
C PRO A 503 13.45 -9.16 4.63
N ARG A 504 14.06 -9.93 3.74
CA ARG A 504 13.68 -9.94 2.31
C ARG A 504 12.30 -10.52 2.07
N GLN A 505 11.93 -11.61 2.75
CA GLN A 505 10.58 -12.18 2.65
C GLN A 505 9.50 -11.21 3.17
N LEU A 506 9.84 -10.39 4.17
CA LEU A 506 8.95 -9.36 4.72
C LEU A 506 8.89 -8.07 3.86
N GLY A 507 9.67 -7.97 2.79
CA GLY A 507 9.69 -6.79 1.91
C GLY A 507 10.62 -5.67 2.38
N MET A 508 11.46 -5.91 3.38
CA MET A 508 12.48 -4.93 3.82
C MET A 508 13.59 -4.78 2.78
N ARG A 509 14.17 -3.61 2.72
CA ARG A 509 15.45 -3.41 2.05
C ARG A 509 16.57 -4.01 2.88
N THR A 510 17.57 -4.57 2.22
CA THR A 510 18.73 -5.19 2.88
C THR A 510 20.02 -4.65 2.31
N ILE A 511 21.02 -4.47 3.17
CA ILE A 511 22.38 -4.07 2.80
C ILE A 511 23.32 -5.10 3.41
N TYR A 512 24.10 -5.77 2.58
CA TYR A 512 25.14 -6.68 3.03
C TYR A 512 26.40 -5.90 3.36
N PHE A 513 26.78 -5.90 4.63
CA PHE A 513 28.07 -5.37 5.12
C PHE A 513 29.13 -6.46 5.00
N LYS A 514 29.89 -6.44 3.91
CA LYS A 514 30.94 -7.42 3.64
C LYS A 514 32.20 -7.05 4.43
N ASN A 515 32.25 -7.52 5.66
CA ASN A 515 33.34 -7.24 6.57
C ASN A 515 34.56 -8.13 6.24
N ALA A 516 35.63 -7.54 5.70
CA ALA A 516 36.85 -8.27 5.33
C ALA A 516 37.50 -9.02 6.50
N ASP A 517 37.38 -8.49 7.73
CA ASP A 517 37.91 -9.06 8.95
C ASP A 517 36.90 -9.88 9.76
N GLY A 518 35.69 -10.07 9.24
CA GLY A 518 34.63 -10.81 9.91
C GLY A 518 34.97 -12.28 10.17
N ILE A 519 34.23 -12.90 11.06
CA ILE A 519 34.39 -14.30 11.43
C ILE A 519 33.76 -15.23 10.40
N PHE A 520 32.67 -14.78 9.78
CA PHE A 520 31.92 -15.60 8.83
C PHE A 520 32.46 -15.51 7.40
N PRO A 521 32.43 -16.61 6.63
CA PRO A 521 32.88 -16.59 5.25
C PRO A 521 31.96 -15.71 4.39
N HIS A 522 32.57 -14.97 3.46
CA HIS A 522 31.82 -14.21 2.48
C HIS A 522 31.09 -15.12 1.52
N GLY A 523 29.84 -14.75 1.17
CA GLY A 523 29.00 -15.47 0.23
C GLY A 523 28.55 -14.61 -0.94
N ASP A 524 27.77 -15.19 -1.84
CA ASP A 524 27.15 -14.46 -2.95
C ASP A 524 26.02 -13.56 -2.43
N ALA A 525 26.13 -12.29 -2.71
CA ALA A 525 25.13 -11.28 -2.32
C ALA A 525 23.79 -11.42 -3.04
N ASN A 526 23.65 -12.25 -4.09
CA ASN A 526 22.43 -12.48 -4.85
C ASN A 526 21.73 -11.16 -5.26
N GLY A 527 22.51 -10.19 -5.74
CA GLY A 527 22.02 -8.88 -6.20
C GLY A 527 21.67 -7.89 -5.08
N MET A 528 21.96 -8.19 -3.81
CA MET A 528 21.83 -7.22 -2.72
C MET A 528 22.87 -6.11 -2.83
N PRO A 529 22.53 -4.85 -2.47
CA PRO A 529 23.52 -3.83 -2.23
C PRO A 529 24.57 -4.33 -1.22
N THR A 530 25.83 -4.29 -1.63
CA THR A 530 26.97 -4.75 -0.82
C THR A 530 27.89 -3.57 -0.55
N VAL A 531 28.32 -3.42 0.68
CA VAL A 531 29.21 -2.37 1.15
C VAL A 531 30.37 -2.98 1.94
N GLU A 532 31.53 -2.35 1.92
CA GLU A 532 32.72 -2.76 2.64
C GLU A 532 33.15 -1.73 3.70
N SER A 533 32.42 -0.60 3.78
CA SER A 533 32.70 0.46 4.77
C SER A 533 31.42 1.13 5.28
N ILE A 534 31.51 1.78 6.43
CA ILE A 534 30.40 2.57 7.01
C ILE A 534 30.10 3.82 6.14
N GLU A 535 31.08 4.38 5.48
CA GLU A 535 30.91 5.48 4.54
C GLU A 535 30.00 5.08 3.37
N GLU A 536 30.19 3.89 2.81
CA GLU A 536 29.31 3.37 1.76
C GLU A 536 27.87 3.12 2.26
N VAL A 537 27.72 2.70 3.54
CA VAL A 537 26.39 2.63 4.18
C VAL A 537 25.74 4.02 4.21
N LYS A 538 26.47 5.06 4.60
CA LYS A 538 25.98 6.44 4.60
C LYS A 538 25.52 6.89 3.21
N GLU A 539 26.32 6.62 2.19
CA GLU A 539 26.00 6.94 0.80
C GLU A 539 24.71 6.26 0.33
N LEU A 540 24.57 4.94 0.59
CA LEU A 540 23.37 4.19 0.21
C LEU A 540 22.11 4.67 0.95
N LEU A 541 22.25 5.07 2.21
CA LEU A 541 21.16 5.65 3.01
C LEU A 541 20.97 7.15 2.74
N ARG A 542 21.89 7.78 1.99
CA ARG A 542 21.92 9.23 1.72
C ARG A 542 21.96 10.08 3.01
N VAL A 543 22.81 9.70 3.96
CA VAL A 543 22.94 10.34 5.28
C VAL A 543 24.27 11.08 5.41
#